data_0c1541f7ff80f3b9e2aa51813999c9c1
#
_entry.id   0c1541f7ff80f3b9e2aa51813999c9c1
#
_cell.length_a   1.000
_cell.length_b   1.000
_cell.length_c   1.000
_cell.angle_alpha   90.00
_cell.angle_beta   90.00
_cell.angle_gamma   90.00
#
_symmetry.space_group_name_H-M   'P 1'
#
loop_
_entity.id
_entity.type
_entity.pdbx_description
1 polymer ?
#
loop_
_entity_poly.entity_id
_entity_poly.type
_entity_poly.pdbx_seq_one_letter_code
_entity_poly.pdbx_strand_id
1 'polypeptide(L)'
;MTAIFPDVEKFKYIDPHQVEAYLIAHGWQQQQLQGDKASIWILDGFEILLPLKPEIIDFSRRMGEVVETLALAETRWSKTAPYGASQQEILSTLITTAPNATIQGVVSHIATPNADNLSGQVTLLGIIVDKLRPIHTELVDRDYILALKAYQERLPVYCTGDLIKENGTFILKNPHQFILDDRAAS
;
A
#
# COMPACT_ATOMS: atom_id res chain seq x y z
N MET A 1 -2.54 15.02 8.33
CA MET A 1 -2.24 14.25 7.11
C MET A 1 -3.14 13.03 7.10
N THR A 2 -4.02 12.97 6.15
CA THR A 2 -5.03 11.91 6.08
C THR A 2 -4.41 10.71 5.36
N ALA A 3 -4.49 9.54 5.99
CA ALA A 3 -4.10 8.28 5.34
C ALA A 3 -4.95 8.08 4.08
N ILE A 4 -4.32 7.61 3.03
CA ILE A 4 -4.90 7.47 1.67
C ILE A 4 -6.01 6.41 1.62
N PHE A 5 -6.10 5.58 2.64
CA PHE A 5 -7.13 4.55 2.75
C PHE A 5 -7.99 4.82 3.98
N PRO A 6 -9.34 4.91 3.84
CA PRO A 6 -10.24 4.82 4.98
C PRO A 6 -9.92 3.54 5.77
N ASP A 7 -9.91 3.60 7.09
CA ASP A 7 -9.36 2.55 7.96
C ASP A 7 -9.86 1.12 7.69
N VAL A 8 -11.07 0.96 7.18
CA VAL A 8 -11.64 -0.37 6.87
C VAL A 8 -11.39 -0.77 5.41
N GLU A 9 -11.27 0.19 4.49
CA GLU A 9 -11.12 -0.11 3.06
C GLU A 9 -9.72 -0.55 2.65
N LYS A 10 -8.70 -0.24 3.43
CA LYS A 10 -7.32 -0.66 3.14
C LYS A 10 -7.16 -2.18 3.04
N PHE A 11 -7.95 -2.92 3.80
CA PHE A 11 -7.88 -4.38 3.83
C PHE A 11 -8.44 -5.07 2.58
N LYS A 12 -9.28 -4.39 1.79
CA LYS A 12 -9.79 -4.96 0.53
C LYS A 12 -8.73 -5.11 -0.55
N TYR A 13 -7.61 -4.39 -0.40
CA TYR A 13 -6.49 -4.42 -1.35
C TYR A 13 -5.42 -5.45 -1.00
N ILE A 14 -5.63 -6.24 0.04
CA ILE A 14 -4.73 -7.33 0.41
C ILE A 14 -5.08 -8.54 -0.46
N ASP A 15 -4.08 -9.07 -1.16
CA ASP A 15 -4.21 -10.30 -1.92
C ASP A 15 -4.07 -11.51 -0.97
N PRO A 16 -5.08 -12.40 -0.88
CA PRO A 16 -5.00 -13.61 -0.06
C PRO A 16 -3.78 -14.48 -0.35
N HIS A 17 -3.34 -14.57 -1.60
CA HIS A 17 -2.14 -15.35 -1.97
C HIS A 17 -0.86 -14.75 -1.40
N GLN A 18 -0.78 -13.43 -1.28
CA GLN A 18 0.34 -12.79 -0.61
C GLN A 18 0.34 -13.07 0.90
N VAL A 19 -0.84 -13.15 1.51
CA VAL A 19 -0.98 -13.54 2.91
C VAL A 19 -0.57 -15.01 3.10
N GLU A 20 -0.99 -15.91 2.23
CA GLU A 20 -0.57 -17.32 2.27
C GLU A 20 0.95 -17.45 2.19
N ALA A 21 1.58 -16.76 1.23
CA ALA A 21 3.04 -16.75 1.10
C ALA A 21 3.74 -16.20 2.36
N TYR A 22 3.17 -15.15 2.94
CA TYR A 22 3.65 -14.56 4.20
C TYR A 22 3.54 -15.56 5.36
N LEU A 23 2.40 -16.22 5.51
CA LEU A 23 2.16 -17.21 6.55
C LEU A 23 3.15 -18.38 6.45
N ILE A 24 3.37 -18.93 5.25
CA ILE A 24 4.33 -19.99 4.99
C ILE A 24 5.75 -19.55 5.39
N ALA A 25 6.15 -18.34 4.96
CA ALA A 25 7.49 -17.81 5.24
C ALA A 25 7.75 -17.60 6.74
N HIS A 26 6.70 -17.37 7.54
CA HIS A 26 6.75 -17.16 8.99
C HIS A 26 6.41 -18.41 9.81
N GLY A 27 6.36 -19.59 9.17
CA GLY A 27 6.23 -20.88 9.85
C GLY A 27 4.81 -21.26 10.27
N TRP A 28 3.79 -20.54 9.77
CA TRP A 28 2.40 -20.94 9.98
C TRP A 28 2.07 -22.21 9.24
N GLN A 29 1.24 -23.05 9.83
CA GLN A 29 0.83 -24.33 9.26
C GLN A 29 -0.64 -24.28 8.86
N GLN A 30 -0.91 -24.59 7.61
CA GLN A 30 -2.27 -24.72 7.12
C GLN A 30 -2.88 -26.03 7.67
N GLN A 31 -3.99 -25.88 8.38
CA GLN A 31 -4.70 -27.02 8.99
C GLN A 31 -5.81 -27.55 8.12
N GLN A 32 -6.63 -26.68 7.56
CA GLN A 32 -7.80 -27.08 6.83
C GLN A 32 -8.24 -26.00 5.82
N LEU A 33 -8.76 -26.45 4.68
CA LEU A 33 -9.49 -25.65 3.73
C LEU A 33 -10.99 -25.72 4.07
N GLN A 34 -11.62 -24.59 4.30
CA GLN A 34 -13.09 -24.49 4.39
C GLN A 34 -13.69 -24.25 3.00
N GLY A 35 -13.71 -25.30 2.17
CA GLY A 35 -14.10 -25.18 0.77
C GLY A 35 -13.19 -24.20 0.01
N ASP A 36 -13.74 -23.50 -0.98
CA ASP A 36 -13.02 -22.48 -1.76
C ASP A 36 -13.05 -21.09 -1.12
N LYS A 37 -13.55 -20.93 0.12
CA LYS A 37 -13.86 -19.61 0.69
C LYS A 37 -12.85 -19.14 1.71
N ALA A 38 -12.25 -20.05 2.46
CA ALA A 38 -11.32 -19.70 3.52
C ALA A 38 -10.34 -20.84 3.81
N SER A 39 -9.17 -20.51 4.36
CA SER A 39 -8.19 -21.46 4.89
C SER A 39 -7.88 -21.14 6.35
N ILE A 40 -7.65 -22.19 7.15
CA ILE A 40 -7.30 -22.06 8.57
C ILE A 40 -5.80 -22.30 8.73
N TRP A 41 -5.14 -21.39 9.43
CA TRP A 41 -3.71 -21.42 9.71
C TRP A 41 -3.46 -21.33 11.20
N ILE A 42 -2.48 -22.10 11.70
CA ILE A 42 -2.14 -22.17 13.12
C ILE A 42 -0.65 -21.95 13.32
N LEU A 43 -0.32 -21.20 14.37
CA LEU A 43 1.05 -21.02 14.86
C LEU A 43 1.03 -20.74 16.37
N ASP A 44 1.68 -21.59 17.17
CA ASP A 44 1.90 -21.41 18.61
C ASP A 44 0.67 -20.95 19.42
N GLY A 45 -0.49 -21.54 19.11
CA GLY A 45 -1.75 -21.24 19.79
C GLY A 45 -2.52 -20.04 19.21
N PHE A 46 -2.01 -19.42 18.16
CA PHE A 46 -2.76 -18.49 17.33
C PHE A 46 -3.44 -19.21 16.18
N GLU A 47 -4.64 -18.76 15.84
CA GLU A 47 -5.42 -19.27 14.71
C GLU A 47 -5.82 -18.11 13.81
N ILE A 48 -5.65 -18.28 12.51
CA ILE A 48 -6.06 -17.33 11.47
C ILE A 48 -7.05 -18.02 10.54
N LEU A 49 -8.20 -17.41 10.36
CA LEU A 49 -9.13 -17.75 9.29
C LEU A 49 -8.93 -16.78 8.12
N LEU A 50 -8.16 -17.20 7.13
CA LEU A 50 -7.84 -16.40 5.95
C LEU A 50 -8.96 -16.51 4.91
N PRO A 51 -9.67 -15.41 4.56
CA PRO A 51 -10.62 -15.41 3.47
C PRO A 51 -9.89 -15.45 2.13
N LEU A 52 -10.31 -16.35 1.23
CA LEU A 52 -9.66 -16.56 -0.07
C LEU A 52 -10.34 -15.81 -1.22
N LYS A 53 -11.56 -15.33 -1.04
CA LYS A 53 -12.35 -14.65 -2.08
C LYS A 53 -12.64 -13.21 -1.71
N PRO A 54 -12.10 -12.22 -2.45
CA PRO A 54 -12.34 -10.80 -2.20
C PRO A 54 -13.82 -10.36 -2.32
N GLU A 55 -14.65 -11.15 -3.03
CA GLU A 55 -16.06 -10.87 -3.25
C GLU A 55 -16.95 -11.11 -2.02
N ILE A 56 -16.41 -11.69 -0.95
CA ILE A 56 -17.14 -11.92 0.29
C ILE A 56 -17.44 -10.58 0.96
N ILE A 57 -18.70 -10.35 1.35
CA ILE A 57 -19.15 -9.09 1.98
C ILE A 57 -18.27 -8.68 3.17
N ASP A 58 -17.84 -9.65 3.96
CA ASP A 58 -17.02 -9.44 5.15
C ASP A 58 -15.49 -9.49 4.91
N PHE A 59 -15.05 -9.52 3.65
CA PHE A 59 -13.63 -9.72 3.31
C PHE A 59 -12.71 -8.75 4.01
N SER A 60 -12.97 -7.44 3.92
CA SER A 60 -12.13 -6.40 4.53
C SER A 60 -12.06 -6.53 6.05
N ARG A 61 -13.18 -6.83 6.72
CA ARG A 61 -13.21 -7.04 8.17
C ARG A 61 -12.38 -8.27 8.58
N ARG A 62 -12.60 -9.40 7.90
CA ARG A 62 -11.85 -10.64 8.17
C ARG A 62 -10.37 -10.49 7.89
N MET A 63 -10.01 -9.79 6.82
CA MET A 63 -8.62 -9.49 6.50
C MET A 63 -7.98 -8.58 7.56
N GLY A 64 -8.74 -7.65 8.14
CA GLY A 64 -8.31 -6.86 9.29
C GLY A 64 -8.01 -7.73 10.52
N GLU A 65 -8.88 -8.70 10.84
CA GLU A 65 -8.67 -9.67 11.92
C GLU A 65 -7.40 -10.53 11.68
N VAL A 66 -7.14 -10.91 10.42
CA VAL A 66 -5.91 -11.62 10.03
C VAL A 66 -4.67 -10.79 10.36
N VAL A 67 -4.63 -9.53 9.91
CA VAL A 67 -3.49 -8.64 10.13
C VAL A 67 -3.28 -8.36 11.62
N GLU A 68 -4.35 -8.17 12.37
CA GLU A 68 -4.29 -7.99 13.82
C GLU A 68 -3.71 -9.21 14.53
N THR A 69 -4.16 -10.42 14.16
CA THR A 69 -3.64 -11.67 14.73
C THR A 69 -2.16 -11.87 14.37
N LEU A 70 -1.75 -11.55 13.13
CA LEU A 70 -0.35 -11.58 12.72
C LEU A 70 0.51 -10.64 13.57
N ALA A 71 0.07 -9.40 13.79
CA ALA A 71 0.79 -8.44 14.61
C ALA A 71 0.95 -8.92 16.06
N LEU A 72 -0.09 -9.52 16.63
CA LEU A 72 -0.04 -10.10 17.98
C LEU A 72 0.94 -11.29 18.06
N ALA A 73 0.90 -12.18 17.08
CA ALA A 73 1.80 -13.34 17.01
C ALA A 73 3.26 -12.92 16.89
N GLU A 74 3.58 -11.97 16.02
CA GLU A 74 4.93 -11.47 15.82
C GLU A 74 5.47 -10.71 17.04
N THR A 75 4.63 -9.94 17.73
CA THR A 75 5.00 -9.26 18.97
C THR A 75 5.39 -10.26 20.05
N ARG A 76 4.74 -11.43 20.12
CA ARG A 76 5.06 -12.49 21.10
C ARG A 76 6.37 -13.20 20.78
N TRP A 77 6.72 -13.32 19.49
CA TRP A 77 7.94 -14.00 19.05
C TRP A 77 9.19 -13.15 19.09
N SER A 78 9.04 -11.85 19.02
CA SER A 78 10.14 -10.91 19.02
C SER A 78 10.72 -10.68 20.42
N LYS A 79 11.14 -11.76 21.11
CA LYS A 79 11.86 -11.65 22.37
C LYS A 79 13.24 -10.99 22.24
N THR A 80 13.75 -10.84 21.02
CA THR A 80 15.07 -10.30 20.71
C THR A 80 15.04 -8.94 20.00
N ALA A 81 13.89 -8.51 19.51
CA ALA A 81 13.71 -7.17 18.95
C ALA A 81 12.70 -6.40 19.83
N PRO A 82 13.02 -5.16 20.25
CA PRO A 82 12.15 -4.39 21.15
C PRO A 82 10.80 -4.01 20.57
N TYR A 83 10.57 -4.32 19.30
CA TYR A 83 9.32 -4.04 18.59
C TYR A 83 9.01 -5.18 17.62
N GLY A 84 7.95 -5.94 17.86
CA GLY A 84 7.32 -6.80 16.85
C GLY A 84 6.85 -5.93 15.67
N ALA A 85 6.69 -6.54 14.50
CA ALA A 85 6.20 -5.82 13.35
C ALA A 85 4.82 -5.20 13.68
N SER A 86 4.71 -3.89 13.52
CA SER A 86 3.43 -3.21 13.74
C SER A 86 2.42 -3.64 12.66
N GLN A 87 1.12 -3.51 12.95
CA GLN A 87 0.08 -3.75 11.94
C GLN A 87 0.36 -3.02 10.62
N GLN A 88 0.92 -1.79 10.70
CA GLN A 88 1.29 -1.00 9.53
C GLN A 88 2.43 -1.62 8.73
N GLU A 89 3.39 -2.25 9.38
CA GLU A 89 4.49 -2.93 8.68
C GLU A 89 4.03 -4.17 7.94
N ILE A 90 3.19 -4.97 8.58
CA ILE A 90 2.56 -6.14 7.97
C ILE A 90 1.70 -5.71 6.79
N LEU A 91 0.82 -4.70 6.97
CA LEU A 91 0.00 -4.15 5.90
C LEU A 91 0.83 -3.65 4.71
N SER A 92 1.91 -2.90 4.97
CA SER A 92 2.77 -2.39 3.90
C SER A 92 3.46 -3.52 3.11
N THR A 93 3.61 -4.69 3.72
CA THR A 93 4.17 -5.87 3.08
C THR A 93 3.13 -6.63 2.26
N LEU A 94 1.90 -6.73 2.77
CA LEU A 94 0.81 -7.49 2.16
C LEU A 94 0.08 -6.73 1.04
N ILE A 95 0.04 -5.39 1.10
CA ILE A 95 -0.56 -4.59 0.02
C ILE A 95 0.40 -4.54 -1.16
N THR A 96 0.04 -5.20 -2.24
CA THR A 96 0.82 -5.23 -3.49
C THR A 96 0.18 -4.43 -4.61
N THR A 97 -1.13 -4.25 -4.57
CA THR A 97 -1.88 -3.50 -5.58
C THR A 97 -3.05 -2.77 -4.95
N ALA A 98 -3.29 -1.54 -5.38
CA ALA A 98 -4.46 -0.75 -5.04
C ALA A 98 -4.94 0.01 -6.29
N PRO A 99 -5.95 -0.51 -7.01
CA PRO A 99 -6.46 0.16 -8.19
C PRO A 99 -7.17 1.45 -7.79
N ASN A 100 -7.03 2.47 -8.64
CA ASN A 100 -7.66 3.78 -8.46
C ASN A 100 -7.38 4.43 -7.09
N ALA A 101 -6.14 4.29 -6.61
CA ALA A 101 -5.70 4.87 -5.35
C ALA A 101 -5.34 6.36 -5.53
N THR A 102 -5.78 7.20 -4.61
CA THR A 102 -5.38 8.61 -4.57
C THR A 102 -4.22 8.79 -3.60
N ILE A 103 -3.10 9.25 -4.12
CA ILE A 103 -1.89 9.52 -3.36
C ILE A 103 -1.82 11.01 -3.03
N GLN A 104 -1.72 11.33 -1.76
CA GLN A 104 -1.34 12.66 -1.30
C GLN A 104 0.14 12.66 -0.96
N GLY A 105 0.87 13.62 -1.49
CA GLY A 105 2.30 13.71 -1.24
C GLY A 105 2.92 14.98 -1.76
N VAL A 106 4.24 15.00 -1.80
CA VAL A 106 5.03 16.09 -2.40
C VAL A 106 5.92 15.51 -3.49
N VAL A 107 6.15 16.28 -4.53
CA VAL A 107 7.11 15.90 -5.57
C VAL A 107 8.52 16.03 -5.00
N SER A 108 9.24 14.93 -4.94
CA SER A 108 10.61 14.87 -4.38
C SER A 108 11.70 14.82 -5.44
N HIS A 109 11.39 14.27 -6.61
CA HIS A 109 12.34 14.15 -7.71
C HIS A 109 11.62 14.15 -9.06
N ILE A 110 12.25 14.77 -10.06
CA ILE A 110 11.79 14.75 -11.45
C ILE A 110 12.97 14.40 -12.34
N ALA A 111 12.81 13.38 -13.17
CA ALA A 111 13.75 13.02 -14.22
C ALA A 111 13.09 13.22 -15.60
N THR A 112 13.73 13.97 -16.45
CA THR A 112 13.25 14.25 -17.81
C THR A 112 14.13 13.50 -18.80
N PRO A 113 13.73 12.29 -19.23
CA PRO A 113 14.54 11.50 -20.16
C PRO A 113 14.52 12.04 -21.58
N ASN A 114 13.54 12.88 -21.93
CA ASN A 114 13.37 13.38 -23.28
C ASN A 114 12.95 14.85 -23.29
N ALA A 115 13.80 15.73 -23.79
CA ALA A 115 13.53 17.17 -23.83
C ALA A 115 12.45 17.55 -24.86
N ASP A 116 12.19 16.67 -25.83
CA ASP A 116 11.26 16.95 -26.93
C ASP A 116 9.80 16.63 -26.59
N ASN A 117 9.57 15.85 -25.54
CA ASN A 117 8.24 15.50 -25.06
C ASN A 117 8.03 16.07 -23.65
N LEU A 118 6.90 16.72 -23.43
CA LEU A 118 6.46 17.16 -22.08
C LEU A 118 6.07 15.95 -21.25
N SER A 119 7.04 15.08 -20.97
CA SER A 119 6.84 13.87 -20.16
C SER A 119 8.08 13.57 -19.34
N GLY A 120 7.90 12.94 -18.21
CA GLY A 120 9.02 12.55 -17.38
C GLY A 120 8.61 11.66 -16.22
N GLN A 121 9.63 11.03 -15.63
CA GLN A 121 9.47 10.25 -14.42
C GLN A 121 9.45 11.19 -13.21
N VAL A 122 8.43 11.04 -12.40
CA VAL A 122 8.20 11.84 -11.19
C VAL A 122 8.19 10.91 -9.99
N THR A 123 8.92 11.27 -8.96
CA THR A 123 8.87 10.58 -7.67
C THR A 123 8.09 11.43 -6.69
N LEU A 124 6.97 10.89 -6.23
CA LEU A 124 6.15 11.47 -5.16
C LEU A 124 6.59 10.86 -3.82
N LEU A 125 6.76 11.69 -2.82
CA LEU A 125 6.90 11.24 -1.45
C LEU A 125 5.51 11.30 -0.82
N GLY A 126 4.85 10.15 -0.78
CA GLY A 126 3.46 10.03 -0.33
C GLY A 126 3.31 9.10 0.86
N ILE A 127 2.15 9.17 1.51
CA ILE A 127 1.84 8.33 2.66
C ILE A 127 1.09 7.08 2.17
N ILE A 128 1.72 5.93 2.39
CA ILE A 128 1.11 4.62 2.18
C ILE A 128 1.09 3.89 3.51
N VAL A 129 -0.11 3.55 3.98
CA VAL A 129 -0.33 2.86 5.26
C VAL A 129 0.47 3.52 6.40
N ASP A 130 0.19 4.81 6.63
CA ASP A 130 0.80 5.65 7.68
C ASP A 130 2.34 5.79 7.62
N LYS A 131 2.97 5.37 6.53
CA LYS A 131 4.41 5.55 6.29
C LYS A 131 4.67 6.37 5.04
N LEU A 132 5.62 7.28 5.16
CA LEU A 132 6.12 8.04 4.03
C LEU A 132 6.96 7.14 3.12
N ARG A 133 6.56 7.04 1.85
CA ARG A 133 7.19 6.17 0.85
C ARG A 133 7.43 6.90 -0.45
N PRO A 134 8.54 6.62 -1.13
CA PRO A 134 8.72 7.07 -2.50
C PRO A 134 7.82 6.26 -3.43
N ILE A 135 7.11 6.96 -4.32
CA ILE A 135 6.20 6.40 -5.30
C ILE A 135 6.60 6.96 -6.66
N HIS A 136 6.93 6.07 -7.57
CA HIS A 136 7.33 6.45 -8.92
C HIS A 136 6.12 6.46 -9.85
N THR A 137 6.05 7.47 -10.71
CA THR A 137 5.02 7.58 -11.74
C THR A 137 5.60 8.26 -12.97
N GLU A 138 4.97 8.04 -14.12
CA GLU A 138 5.28 8.76 -15.34
C GLU A 138 4.13 9.73 -15.65
N LEU A 139 4.44 11.00 -15.78
CA LEU A 139 3.47 12.03 -16.08
C LEU A 139 3.76 12.62 -17.48
N VAL A 140 2.69 13.01 -18.15
CA VAL A 140 2.74 13.58 -19.49
C VAL A 140 1.97 14.90 -19.55
N ASP A 141 2.31 15.74 -20.51
CA ASP A 141 1.62 16.95 -20.85
C ASP A 141 1.33 17.86 -19.62
N ARG A 142 0.06 18.19 -19.41
CA ARG A 142 -0.40 19.08 -18.37
C ARG A 142 0.02 18.62 -16.97
N ASP A 143 -0.10 17.32 -16.69
CA ASP A 143 0.18 16.76 -15.36
C ASP A 143 1.68 16.84 -15.05
N TYR A 144 2.52 16.67 -16.07
CA TYR A 144 3.95 16.87 -15.92
C TYR A 144 4.33 18.33 -15.62
N ILE A 145 3.67 19.31 -16.29
CA ILE A 145 3.86 20.74 -16.01
C ILE A 145 3.43 21.09 -14.58
N LEU A 146 2.30 20.53 -14.12
CA LEU A 146 1.83 20.70 -12.75
C LEU A 146 2.81 20.11 -11.73
N ALA A 147 3.42 18.96 -12.05
CA ALA A 147 4.44 18.36 -11.21
C ALA A 147 5.71 19.23 -11.10
N LEU A 148 6.14 19.84 -12.21
CA LEU A 148 7.25 20.81 -12.22
C LEU A 148 6.96 22.01 -11.30
N LYS A 149 5.75 22.57 -11.40
CA LYS A 149 5.29 23.66 -10.55
C LYS A 149 5.28 23.23 -9.07
N ALA A 150 4.69 22.07 -8.78
CA ALA A 150 4.65 21.53 -7.42
C ALA A 150 6.04 21.34 -6.83
N TYR A 151 6.99 20.85 -7.64
CA TYR A 151 8.37 20.67 -7.22
C TYR A 151 9.07 21.99 -6.89
N GLN A 152 8.90 23.01 -7.76
CA GLN A 152 9.51 24.33 -7.58
C GLN A 152 8.97 25.08 -6.36
N GLU A 153 7.64 25.05 -6.20
CA GLU A 153 6.93 25.78 -5.13
C GLU A 153 6.73 24.92 -3.85
N ARG A 154 7.17 23.66 -3.88
CA ARG A 154 7.01 22.69 -2.79
C ARG A 154 5.57 22.50 -2.34
N LEU A 155 4.66 22.50 -3.30
CA LEU A 155 3.24 22.33 -3.06
C LEU A 155 2.89 20.85 -2.89
N PRO A 156 2.00 20.51 -1.94
CA PRO A 156 1.41 19.19 -1.87
C PRO A 156 0.57 18.91 -3.12
N VAL A 157 0.52 17.64 -3.49
CA VAL A 157 -0.22 17.17 -4.68
C VAL A 157 -1.09 15.97 -4.34
N TYR A 158 -2.16 15.82 -5.10
CA TYR A 158 -2.97 14.61 -5.15
C TYR A 158 -2.82 13.99 -6.53
N CYS A 159 -2.50 12.71 -6.58
CA CYS A 159 -2.42 11.96 -7.83
C CYS A 159 -3.19 10.64 -7.69
N THR A 160 -4.11 10.37 -8.58
CA THR A 160 -4.89 9.15 -8.61
C THR A 160 -4.39 8.23 -9.71
N GLY A 161 -4.28 6.95 -9.42
CA GLY A 161 -3.83 5.93 -10.37
C GLY A 161 -3.86 4.53 -9.75
N ASP A 162 -3.30 3.57 -10.45
CA ASP A 162 -3.20 2.19 -9.99
C ASP A 162 -1.86 2.00 -9.25
N LEU A 163 -1.93 1.94 -7.92
CA LEU A 163 -0.74 1.72 -7.10
C LEU A 163 -0.36 0.25 -7.14
N ILE A 164 0.87 -0.03 -7.49
CA ILE A 164 1.45 -1.38 -7.46
C ILE A 164 2.78 -1.36 -6.72
N LYS A 165 3.17 -2.51 -6.18
CA LYS A 165 4.47 -2.72 -5.55
C LYS A 165 5.26 -3.75 -6.36
N GLU A 166 6.32 -3.31 -7.00
CA GLU A 166 7.25 -4.16 -7.75
C GLU A 166 8.64 -4.11 -7.11
N ASN A 167 9.22 -5.26 -6.79
CA ASN A 167 10.57 -5.36 -6.21
C ASN A 167 10.80 -4.44 -4.99
N GLY A 168 9.79 -4.27 -4.14
CA GLY A 168 9.84 -3.40 -2.96
C GLY A 168 9.63 -1.91 -3.24
N THR A 169 9.45 -1.52 -4.50
CA THR A 169 9.24 -0.13 -4.93
C THR A 169 7.77 0.09 -5.29
N PHE A 170 7.19 1.20 -4.84
CA PHE A 170 5.84 1.59 -5.20
C PHE A 170 5.83 2.35 -6.52
N ILE A 171 4.94 1.95 -7.42
CA ILE A 171 4.75 2.56 -8.73
C ILE A 171 3.26 2.89 -8.89
N LEU A 172 2.96 4.12 -9.31
CA LEU A 172 1.61 4.53 -9.67
C LEU A 172 1.46 4.47 -11.18
N LYS A 173 0.75 3.45 -11.68
CA LYS A 173 0.43 3.28 -13.11
C LYS A 173 -0.86 4.00 -13.47
N ASN A 174 -1.03 4.32 -14.74
CA ASN A 174 -2.20 5.01 -15.28
C ASN A 174 -2.58 6.25 -14.46
N PRO A 175 -1.63 7.16 -14.19
CA PRO A 175 -1.91 8.35 -13.40
C PRO A 175 -2.96 9.21 -14.11
N HIS A 176 -3.93 9.66 -13.36
CA HIS A 176 -4.96 10.59 -13.77
C HIS A 176 -5.35 11.48 -12.59
N GLN A 177 -5.99 12.61 -12.84
CA GLN A 177 -6.36 13.57 -11.81
C GLN A 177 -5.16 14.04 -10.94
N PHE A 178 -4.13 14.55 -11.58
CA PHE A 178 -3.05 15.23 -10.87
C PHE A 178 -3.49 16.64 -10.48
N ILE A 179 -3.56 16.93 -9.19
CA ILE A 179 -4.10 18.18 -8.65
C ILE A 179 -3.09 18.76 -7.64
N LEU A 180 -2.87 20.08 -7.74
CA LEU A 180 -2.12 20.83 -6.73
C LEU A 180 -3.03 21.16 -5.55
N ASP A 181 -2.53 21.00 -4.32
CA ASP A 181 -3.21 21.47 -3.12
C ASP A 181 -2.79 22.92 -2.82
N ASP A 182 -3.51 23.86 -3.43
CA ASP A 182 -3.24 25.31 -3.24
C ASP A 182 -3.58 25.80 -1.82
N ARG A 183 -4.19 24.96 -0.97
CA ARG A 183 -4.56 25.34 0.41
C ARG A 183 -3.37 25.40 1.35
N ALA A 184 -2.25 24.80 0.99
CA ALA A 184 -1.02 24.81 1.79
C ALA A 184 -0.13 26.03 1.57
N ALA A 185 -0.50 26.92 0.63
CA ALA A 185 0.27 28.13 0.28
C ALA A 185 -0.21 29.39 1.02
N SER A 186 -1.06 29.26 2.03
CA SER A 186 -1.55 30.40 2.84
C SER A 186 -0.92 30.42 4.22
#